data_bca904470ef822c9a319b12c7469bcd5
#
_entry.id   bca904470ef822c9a319b12c7469bcd5
#
_cell.length_a   1.000
_cell.length_b   1.000
_cell.length_c   1.000
_cell.angle_alpha   90.00
_cell.angle_beta   90.00
_cell.angle_gamma   90.00
#
_symmetry.space_group_name_H-M   'P 1'
#
loop_
_entity.id
_entity.type
_entity.pdbx_description
1 polymer ?
#
loop_
_entity_poly.entity_id
_entity_poly.type
_entity_poly.pdbx_seq_one_letter_code
_entity_poly.pdbx_strand_id
1 'polypeptide(L)' 'MDLIGQPPVQYLTNWRMQLASRLLLEGRSTVATVAVDVGYDSEAAFARAFKRLVGMPPAAWRRAHEPASAHA' A
#
# COMPACT_ATOMS: atom_id res chain seq x y z
N MET A 1 -10.17 -5.54 -24.74
CA MET A 1 -8.95 -5.41 -23.99
C MET A 1 -7.76 -5.23 -24.89
N ASP A 2 -6.90 -4.36 -24.52
CA ASP A 2 -5.74 -4.05 -25.31
C ASP A 2 -4.60 -4.99 -24.92
N LEU A 3 -4.22 -5.88 -25.81
CA LEU A 3 -3.18 -6.83 -25.54
C LEU A 3 -1.79 -6.32 -25.85
N ILE A 4 -1.69 -5.21 -26.52
CA ILE A 4 -0.42 -4.70 -26.96
C ILE A 4 0.07 -3.59 -26.06
N GLY A 5 -0.84 -2.78 -25.61
CA GLY A 5 -0.48 -1.64 -24.81
C GLY A 5 -0.20 -1.99 -23.37
N GLN A 6 0.39 -1.07 -22.67
CA GLN A 6 0.60 -1.22 -21.25
C GLN A 6 -0.64 -0.76 -20.49
N PRO A 7 -0.86 -1.31 -19.31
CA PRO A 7 -1.99 -0.85 -18.49
C PRO A 7 -1.84 0.63 -18.16
N PRO A 8 -2.96 1.33 -17.96
CA PRO A 8 -2.89 2.72 -17.52
C PRO A 8 -2.13 2.83 -16.19
N VAL A 9 -1.47 3.95 -16.01
CA VAL A 9 -0.75 4.20 -14.76
C VAL A 9 -1.69 4.06 -13.57
N GLN A 10 -2.91 4.52 -13.72
CA GLN A 10 -3.89 4.44 -12.66
C GLN A 10 -4.17 3.01 -12.25
N TYR A 11 -4.25 2.12 -13.22
CA TYR A 11 -4.46 0.72 -12.94
C TYR A 11 -3.30 0.13 -12.15
N LEU A 12 -2.08 0.47 -12.55
CA LEU A 12 -0.90 -0.02 -11.85
C LEU A 12 -0.83 0.52 -10.44
N THR A 13 -1.20 1.78 -10.25
CA THR A 13 -1.19 2.38 -8.93
C THR A 13 -2.19 1.69 -8.01
N ASN A 14 -3.37 1.42 -8.52
CA ASN A 14 -4.38 0.71 -7.73
C ASN A 14 -3.89 -0.67 -7.34
N TRP A 15 -3.27 -1.38 -8.27
CA TRP A 15 -2.74 -2.69 -7.99
C TRP A 15 -1.66 -2.64 -6.91
N ARG A 16 -0.78 -1.64 -7.00
CA ARG A 16 0.27 -1.46 -6.01
C ARG A 16 -0.30 -1.19 -4.62
N MET A 17 -1.37 -0.40 -4.58
CA MET A 17 -1.99 -0.10 -3.30
C MET A 17 -2.67 -1.32 -2.69
N GLN A 18 -3.28 -2.15 -3.51
CA GLN A 18 -3.88 -3.39 -3.02
C GLN A 18 -2.81 -4.32 -2.47
N LEU A 19 -1.70 -4.43 -3.16
CA LEU A 19 -0.60 -5.25 -2.69
C LEU A 19 -0.03 -4.69 -1.39
N ALA A 20 0.14 -3.37 -1.33
CA ALA A 20 0.65 -2.72 -0.14
C ALA A 20 -0.27 -2.97 1.06
N SER A 21 -1.57 -2.88 0.84
CA SER A 21 -2.53 -3.12 1.92
C SER A 21 -2.39 -4.53 2.48
N ARG A 22 -2.22 -5.49 1.60
CA ARG A 22 -2.04 -6.87 2.03
C ARG A 22 -0.75 -7.03 2.84
N LEU A 23 0.34 -6.44 2.35
CA LEU A 23 1.62 -6.54 3.06
C LEU A 23 1.56 -5.88 4.42
N LEU A 24 0.86 -4.75 4.51
CA LEU A 24 0.70 -4.08 5.79
C LEU A 24 -0.12 -4.91 6.76
N LEU A 25 -1.15 -5.58 6.28
CA LEU A 25 -1.98 -6.41 7.14
C LEU A 25 -1.24 -7.62 7.65
N GLU A 26 -0.29 -8.14 6.89
CA GLU A 26 0.50 -9.26 7.34
C GLU A 26 1.38 -8.90 8.52
N GLY A 27 1.71 -7.62 8.66
CA GLY A 27 2.40 -7.15 9.84
C GLY A 27 3.88 -7.52 9.94
N ARG A 28 4.44 -8.09 8.90
CA ARG A 28 5.83 -8.52 8.92
C ARG A 28 6.79 -7.46 8.43
N SER A 29 6.29 -6.46 7.75
CA SER A 29 7.12 -5.45 7.12
C SER A 29 6.81 -4.09 7.68
N THR A 30 7.84 -3.24 7.71
CA THR A 30 7.61 -1.85 8.04
C THR A 30 6.99 -1.14 6.85
N VAL A 31 6.43 0.04 7.11
CA VAL A 31 5.88 0.86 6.03
C VAL A 31 6.96 1.16 5.00
N ALA A 32 8.18 1.45 5.46
CA ALA A 32 9.28 1.73 4.54
C ALA A 32 9.58 0.55 3.63
N THR A 33 9.59 -0.66 4.19
CA THR A 33 9.85 -1.84 3.39
C THR A 33 8.74 -2.07 2.38
N VAL A 34 7.49 -1.89 2.80
CA VAL A 34 6.35 -2.06 1.89
C VAL A 34 6.46 -1.06 0.74
N ALA A 35 6.85 0.18 1.03
CA ALA A 35 7.00 1.20 0.00
C ALA A 35 7.95 0.73 -1.09
N VAL A 36 9.10 0.20 -0.69
CA VAL A 36 10.08 -0.30 -1.64
C VAL A 36 9.54 -1.51 -2.40
N ASP A 37 8.91 -2.42 -1.67
CA ASP A 37 8.41 -3.65 -2.28
C ASP A 37 7.38 -3.39 -3.37
N VAL A 38 6.58 -2.34 -3.22
CA VAL A 38 5.56 -2.04 -4.22
C VAL A 38 6.06 -1.01 -5.24
N GLY A 39 7.34 -0.67 -5.20
CA GLY A 39 7.95 0.08 -6.29
C GLY A 39 8.05 1.58 -6.09
N TYR A 40 7.95 2.06 -4.87
CA TYR A 40 8.13 3.48 -4.61
C TYR A 40 9.56 3.78 -4.19
N ASP A 41 10.03 4.97 -4.56
CA ASP A 41 11.39 5.36 -4.26
C ASP A 41 11.58 5.74 -2.80
N SER A 42 10.53 6.20 -2.15
CA SER A 42 10.64 6.62 -0.77
C SER A 42 9.36 6.33 -0.03
N GLU A 43 9.49 6.21 1.28
CA GLU A 43 8.34 6.02 2.13
C GLU A 43 7.38 7.20 2.03
N ALA A 44 7.92 8.41 1.91
CA ALA A 44 7.08 9.60 1.82
C ALA A 44 6.23 9.60 0.57
N ALA A 45 6.82 9.21 -0.56
CA ALA A 45 6.07 9.13 -1.81
C ALA A 45 4.97 8.09 -1.73
N PHE A 46 5.30 6.95 -1.15
CA PHE A 46 4.32 5.89 -0.96
C PHE A 46 3.18 6.36 -0.05
N ALA A 47 3.54 7.00 1.06
CA ALA A 47 2.54 7.45 2.03
C ALA A 47 1.57 8.43 1.41
N ARG A 48 2.07 9.34 0.58
CA ARG A 48 1.21 10.30 -0.10
C ARG A 48 0.24 9.61 -1.04
N ALA A 49 0.76 8.68 -1.84
CA ALA A 49 -0.09 7.96 -2.77
C ALA A 49 -1.13 7.12 -2.04
N PHE A 50 -0.70 6.47 -0.97
CA PHE A 50 -1.59 5.62 -0.19
C PHE A 50 -2.72 6.46 0.43
N LYS A 51 -2.35 7.58 1.03
CA LYS A 51 -3.36 8.45 1.64
C LYS A 51 -4.36 8.97 0.62
N ARG A 52 -3.87 9.30 -0.57
CA ARG A 52 -4.76 9.83 -1.60
C ARG A 52 -5.76 8.78 -2.08
N LEU A 53 -5.34 7.54 -2.20
CA LEU A 53 -6.18 6.49 -2.76
C LEU A 53 -6.99 5.75 -1.70
N VAL A 54 -6.43 5.61 -0.51
CA VAL A 54 -7.09 4.84 0.54
C VAL A 54 -7.81 5.73 1.53
N GLY A 55 -7.37 6.97 1.68
CA GLY A 55 -8.03 7.92 2.55
C GLY A 55 -7.31 8.18 3.86
N MET A 56 -6.28 7.44 4.18
CA MET A 56 -5.51 7.67 5.38
C MET A 56 -4.09 7.17 5.18
N PRO A 57 -3.13 7.67 5.95
CA PRO A 57 -1.74 7.24 5.81
C PRO A 57 -1.57 5.75 6.12
N PRO A 58 -0.55 5.11 5.53
CA PRO A 58 -0.38 3.67 5.71
C PRO A 58 -0.21 3.24 7.16
N ALA A 59 0.51 4.01 7.96
CA ALA A 59 0.68 3.64 9.36
C ALA A 59 -0.62 3.70 10.13
N ALA A 60 -1.43 4.72 9.88
CA ALA A 60 -2.72 4.86 10.52
C ALA A 60 -3.68 3.76 10.04
N TRP A 61 -3.63 3.48 8.75
CA TRP A 61 -4.48 2.43 8.18
C TRP A 61 -4.14 1.08 8.78
N ARG A 62 -2.86 0.80 8.91
CA ARG A 62 -2.41 -0.46 9.48
C ARG A 62 -2.89 -0.60 10.92
N ARG A 63 -2.77 0.48 11.69
CA ARG A 63 -3.21 0.46 13.08
C ARG A 63 -4.70 0.23 13.17
N ALA A 64 -5.47 0.86 12.29
CA ALA A 64 -6.91 0.72 12.30
C ALA A 64 -7.36 -0.68 11.93
N HIS A 65 -6.52 -1.42 11.19
CA HIS A 65 -6.87 -2.76 10.74
C HIS A 65 -6.14 -3.85 11.49
N GLU A 66 -5.45 -3.50 12.56
CA GLU A 66 -4.79 -4.51 13.38
C GLU A 66 -5.82 -5.43 14.01
N PRO A 67 -5.50 -6.71 14.11
CA PRO A 67 -6.42 -7.64 14.80
C PRO A 67 -6.60 -7.23 16.24
N ALA A 68 -7.80 -7.36 16.74
CA ALA A 68 -8.09 -7.03 18.14
C ALA A 68 -7.23 -7.86 19.07
N SER A 69 -6.92 -9.07 18.68
CA SER A 69 -6.12 -9.96 19.50
C SER A 69 -4.74 -9.40 19.79
N ALA A 70 -4.29 -8.44 18.99
CA ALA A 70 -2.99 -7.85 19.22
C ALA A 70 -2.94 -7.10 20.54
N HIS A 71 -4.07 -6.81 21.11
CA HIS A 71 -4.13 -6.07 22.37
C HIS A 71 -4.48 -6.88 23.55
N ALA A 72 -4.74 -8.10 23.33
CA ALA A 72 -5.21 -8.95 24.44
C ALA A 72 -4.18 -9.12 25.52
#